data_50a99dd7a2de9152b005316593b90de3
#
_entry.id   50a99dd7a2de9152b005316593b90de3
#
_cell.length_a   1.000
_cell.length_b   1.000
_cell.length_c   1.000
_cell.angle_alpha   90.00
_cell.angle_beta   90.00
_cell.angle_gamma   90.00
#
_symmetry.space_group_name_H-M   'P 1'
#
loop_
_entity.id
_entity.type
_entity.pdbx_description
1 polymer ?
#
loop_
_entity_poly.entity_id
_entity_poly.type
_entity_poly.pdbx_seq_one_letter_code
_entity_poly.pdbx_strand_id
1 'polypeptide(L)'
;MDRTCGDVRVEMATYGWNLEELEKKGVWSFVDMCTYRRDVRRGMTPRRALAELLTSKLPKAIEEGSHIVVDTFSYFLLIYELKDIIEIFELTLLSAHEHGGVHFLLVVPGLHDSKTLTTVAHFADGVLEFNLHPESEEAAGVIKVRKLRKVHHALRLIPYRITDEG
;
A
#
# COMPACT_ATOMS: atom_id res chain seq x y z
N MET A 1 -3.34 10.92 -1.66
CA MET A 1 -4.26 10.79 -0.52
C MET A 1 -5.40 11.78 -0.69
N ASP A 2 -6.32 11.34 -1.47
CA ASP A 2 -7.52 12.03 -1.92
C ASP A 2 -8.79 11.39 -1.33
N ARG A 3 -8.66 10.19 -0.71
CA ARG A 3 -9.74 9.48 -0.04
C ARG A 3 -9.59 9.49 1.47
N THR A 4 -10.70 9.67 2.18
CA THR A 4 -10.78 9.53 3.64
C THR A 4 -11.04 8.07 4.02
N CYS A 5 -10.83 7.71 5.29
CA CYS A 5 -11.23 6.40 5.81
C CYS A 5 -12.75 6.16 5.65
N GLY A 6 -13.57 7.25 5.71
CA GLY A 6 -15.00 7.18 5.46
C GLY A 6 -15.33 6.78 4.03
N ASP A 7 -14.63 7.38 3.05
CA ASP A 7 -14.82 7.04 1.63
C ASP A 7 -14.48 5.58 1.36
N VAL A 8 -13.40 5.08 1.94
CA VAL A 8 -13.00 3.67 1.81
C VAL A 8 -14.04 2.74 2.42
N ARG A 9 -14.62 3.06 3.60
CA ARG A 9 -15.70 2.24 4.19
C ARG A 9 -16.91 2.18 3.28
N VAL A 10 -17.33 3.31 2.71
CA VAL A 10 -18.48 3.37 1.79
C VAL A 10 -18.20 2.55 0.53
N GLU A 11 -17.03 2.72 -0.07
CA GLU A 11 -16.65 1.98 -1.27
C GLU A 11 -16.59 0.46 -1.02
N MET A 12 -15.96 0.02 0.06
CA MET A 12 -15.87 -1.41 0.41
C MET A 12 -17.22 -2.01 0.74
N ALA A 13 -18.14 -1.22 1.30
CA ALA A 13 -19.51 -1.68 1.55
C ALA A 13 -20.27 -1.97 0.24
N THR A 14 -19.97 -1.30 -0.88
CA THR A 14 -20.59 -1.60 -2.19
C THR A 14 -20.18 -3.00 -2.71
N TYR A 15 -19.03 -3.50 -2.27
CA TYR A 15 -18.54 -4.87 -2.56
C TYR A 15 -18.94 -5.89 -1.48
N GLY A 16 -19.84 -5.54 -0.58
CA GLY A 16 -20.28 -6.43 0.51
C GLY A 16 -19.34 -6.53 1.71
N TRP A 17 -18.28 -5.69 1.79
CA TRP A 17 -17.30 -5.72 2.85
C TRP A 17 -17.63 -4.69 3.93
N ASN A 18 -18.08 -5.15 5.10
CA ASN A 18 -18.40 -4.28 6.24
C ASN A 18 -17.16 -4.02 7.08
N LEU A 19 -16.40 -2.97 6.73
CA LEU A 19 -15.17 -2.61 7.47
C LEU A 19 -15.46 -2.14 8.90
N GLU A 20 -16.61 -1.50 9.16
CA GLU A 20 -16.97 -1.06 10.52
C GLU A 20 -17.13 -2.25 11.48
N GLU A 21 -17.65 -3.37 10.99
CA GLU A 21 -17.76 -4.59 11.78
C GLU A 21 -16.38 -5.19 12.06
N LEU A 22 -15.48 -5.17 11.09
CA LEU A 22 -14.10 -5.64 11.25
C LEU A 22 -13.31 -4.75 12.23
N GLU A 23 -13.53 -3.43 12.19
CA GLU A 23 -12.95 -2.49 13.17
C GLU A 23 -13.46 -2.78 14.59
N LYS A 24 -14.76 -3.02 14.76
CA LYS A 24 -15.34 -3.39 16.09
C LYS A 24 -14.79 -4.71 16.63
N LYS A 25 -14.45 -5.64 15.76
CA LYS A 25 -13.80 -6.92 16.11
C LYS A 25 -12.29 -6.78 16.36
N GLY A 26 -11.70 -5.60 16.12
CA GLY A 26 -10.27 -5.35 16.27
C GLY A 26 -9.38 -6.04 15.23
N VAL A 27 -9.96 -6.54 14.14
CA VAL A 27 -9.20 -7.21 13.05
C VAL A 27 -8.86 -6.27 11.88
N TRP A 28 -9.40 -5.05 11.91
CA TRP A 28 -9.12 -3.99 10.96
C TRP A 28 -8.95 -2.66 11.68
N SER A 29 -8.02 -1.85 11.23
CA SER A 29 -7.88 -0.47 11.70
C SER A 29 -7.35 0.43 10.59
N PHE A 30 -7.74 1.71 10.64
CA PHE A 30 -7.22 2.72 9.75
C PHE A 30 -6.18 3.58 10.45
N VAL A 31 -5.10 3.89 9.72
CA VAL A 31 -4.22 5.00 10.06
C VAL A 31 -4.61 6.17 9.17
N ASP A 32 -5.43 7.08 9.71
CA ASP A 32 -5.95 8.22 8.96
C ASP A 32 -4.89 9.31 8.80
N MET A 33 -4.29 9.39 7.63
CA MET A 33 -3.31 10.43 7.29
C MET A 33 -3.94 11.83 7.21
N CYS A 34 -5.25 11.95 7.04
CA CYS A 34 -5.95 13.24 7.11
C CYS A 34 -5.91 13.83 8.52
N THR A 35 -5.93 12.98 9.55
CA THR A 35 -5.75 13.38 10.95
C THR A 35 -4.36 13.94 11.18
N TYR A 36 -3.32 13.33 10.62
CA TYR A 36 -1.95 13.87 10.67
C TYR A 36 -1.83 15.26 10.01
N ARG A 37 -2.57 15.52 8.93
CA ARG A 37 -2.63 16.87 8.33
C ARG A 37 -3.32 17.90 9.23
N ARG A 38 -4.26 17.52 10.08
CA ARG A 38 -4.86 18.42 11.10
C ARG A 38 -3.86 18.73 12.22
N ASP A 39 -3.01 17.80 12.60
CA ASP A 39 -1.98 18.00 13.63
C ASP A 39 -0.85 18.92 13.15
N VAL A 40 -0.68 19.10 11.84
CA VAL A 40 0.16 20.15 11.24
C VAL A 40 -0.28 21.55 11.69
N ARG A 41 -1.59 21.80 11.86
CA ARG A 41 -2.10 23.05 12.42
C ARG A 41 -1.71 23.26 13.90
N ARG A 42 -1.22 22.23 14.57
CA ARG A 42 -0.71 22.24 15.96
C ARG A 42 0.82 22.35 16.04
N GLY A 43 1.49 22.71 14.95
CA GLY A 43 2.95 22.96 14.92
C GLY A 43 3.81 21.77 14.47
N MET A 44 3.21 20.64 14.09
CA MET A 44 3.95 19.52 13.49
C MET A 44 3.97 19.68 11.96
N THR A 45 5.14 19.53 11.32
CA THR A 45 5.19 19.55 9.86
C THR A 45 4.67 18.23 9.27
N PRO A 46 4.01 18.25 8.09
CA PRO A 46 3.55 17.02 7.42
C PRO A 46 4.67 15.99 7.28
N ARG A 47 5.87 16.44 6.95
CA ARG A 47 7.05 15.60 6.77
C ARG A 47 7.44 14.88 8.06
N ARG A 48 7.37 15.56 9.22
CA ARG A 48 7.68 14.95 10.53
C ARG A 48 6.64 13.90 10.92
N ALA A 49 5.36 14.20 10.72
CA ALA A 49 4.28 13.26 11.02
C ALA A 49 4.37 11.98 10.18
N LEU A 50 4.71 12.14 8.90
CA LEU A 50 4.94 11.00 7.98
C LEU A 50 6.18 10.20 8.38
N ALA A 51 7.26 10.87 8.75
CA ALA A 51 8.47 10.19 9.22
C ALA A 51 8.16 9.33 10.46
N GLU A 52 7.46 9.88 11.46
CA GLU A 52 7.04 9.13 12.65
C GLU A 52 6.18 7.90 12.30
N LEU A 53 5.25 8.05 11.35
CA LEU A 53 4.45 6.92 10.88
C LEU A 53 5.33 5.81 10.33
N LEU A 54 6.23 6.15 9.42
CA LEU A 54 7.05 5.18 8.70
C LEU A 54 8.15 4.55 9.55
N THR A 55 8.74 5.31 10.49
CA THR A 55 9.89 4.85 11.28
C THR A 55 9.51 4.24 12.63
N SER A 56 8.29 4.47 13.10
CA SER A 56 7.85 4.00 14.42
C SER A 56 6.55 3.20 14.35
N LYS A 57 5.48 3.79 13.84
CA LYS A 57 4.16 3.14 13.90
C LYS A 57 4.02 1.94 12.97
N LEU A 58 4.57 2.04 11.77
CA LEU A 58 4.49 0.95 10.81
C LEU A 58 5.30 -0.28 11.26
N PRO A 59 6.59 -0.16 11.62
CA PRO A 59 7.35 -1.28 12.18
C PRO A 59 6.68 -1.89 13.40
N LYS A 60 6.23 -1.07 14.36
CA LYS A 60 5.53 -1.56 15.54
C LYS A 60 4.28 -2.38 15.20
N ALA A 61 3.46 -1.93 14.25
CA ALA A 61 2.27 -2.67 13.83
C ALA A 61 2.65 -4.04 13.21
N ILE A 62 3.77 -4.11 12.48
CA ILE A 62 4.31 -5.36 11.94
C ILE A 62 4.76 -6.30 13.08
N GLU A 63 5.51 -5.78 14.06
CA GLU A 63 5.95 -6.51 15.26
C GLU A 63 4.76 -7.08 16.05
N GLU A 64 3.63 -6.36 16.07
CA GLU A 64 2.37 -6.80 16.69
C GLU A 64 1.58 -7.79 15.82
N GLY A 65 2.11 -8.21 14.67
CA GLY A 65 1.52 -9.22 13.77
C GLY A 65 0.51 -8.67 12.77
N SER A 66 0.46 -7.35 12.56
CA SER A 66 -0.47 -6.74 11.60
C SER A 66 -0.02 -6.95 10.15
N HIS A 67 -0.97 -7.21 9.26
CA HIS A 67 -0.79 -7.04 7.82
C HIS A 67 -1.04 -5.57 7.45
N ILE A 68 -0.23 -5.01 6.58
CA ILE A 68 -0.28 -3.58 6.25
C ILE A 68 -0.66 -3.38 4.79
N VAL A 69 -1.56 -2.41 4.54
CA VAL A 69 -1.84 -1.89 3.20
C VAL A 69 -1.60 -0.38 3.21
N VAL A 70 -0.68 0.07 2.36
CA VAL A 70 -0.39 1.50 2.16
C VAL A 70 -0.99 1.96 0.84
N ASP A 71 -2.12 2.65 0.91
CA ASP A 71 -2.80 3.25 -0.24
C ASP A 71 -2.73 4.80 -0.16
N THR A 72 -1.88 5.44 -0.91
CA THR A 72 -0.90 4.91 -1.88
C THR A 72 0.51 5.27 -1.44
N PHE A 73 1.43 4.34 -1.62
CA PHE A 73 2.85 4.55 -1.34
C PHE A 73 3.49 5.60 -2.27
N SER A 74 2.90 5.82 -3.45
CA SER A 74 3.30 6.89 -4.36
C SER A 74 3.37 8.26 -3.71
N TYR A 75 2.52 8.55 -2.71
CA TYR A 75 2.56 9.82 -1.99
C TYR A 75 3.88 10.04 -1.26
N PHE A 76 4.44 8.99 -0.67
CA PHE A 76 5.74 9.07 0.01
C PHE A 76 6.86 9.29 -0.99
N LEU A 77 6.82 8.61 -2.13
CA LEU A 77 7.79 8.77 -3.22
C LEU A 77 7.79 10.17 -3.84
N LEU A 78 6.70 10.94 -3.70
CA LEU A 78 6.60 12.33 -4.17
C LEU A 78 7.13 13.34 -3.16
N ILE A 79 7.11 13.02 -1.85
CA ILE A 79 7.44 13.97 -0.77
C ILE A 79 8.87 13.80 -0.28
N TYR A 80 9.38 12.58 -0.27
CA TYR A 80 10.71 12.25 0.24
C TYR A 80 11.71 11.99 -0.88
N GLU A 81 12.97 12.20 -0.60
CA GLU A 81 14.03 11.75 -1.48
C GLU A 81 14.10 10.21 -1.48
N LEU A 82 14.43 9.64 -2.63
CA LEU A 82 14.46 8.19 -2.80
C LEU A 82 15.37 7.48 -1.78
N LYS A 83 16.49 8.12 -1.38
CA LYS A 83 17.40 7.57 -0.37
C LYS A 83 16.73 7.41 0.99
N ASP A 84 15.92 8.41 1.42
CA ASP A 84 15.22 8.38 2.71
C ASP A 84 14.15 7.27 2.70
N ILE A 85 13.50 7.09 1.55
CA ILE A 85 12.52 6.00 1.36
C ILE A 85 13.19 4.63 1.40
N ILE A 86 14.39 4.48 0.84
CA ILE A 86 15.12 3.21 0.87
C ILE A 86 15.45 2.81 2.31
N GLU A 87 15.98 3.73 3.12
CA GLU A 87 16.29 3.45 4.54
C GLU A 87 15.04 2.99 5.31
N ILE A 88 13.91 3.68 5.13
CA ILE A 88 12.64 3.29 5.75
C ILE A 88 12.17 1.92 5.24
N PHE A 89 12.32 1.67 3.95
CA PHE A 89 11.93 0.42 3.34
C PHE A 89 12.74 -0.76 3.88
N GLU A 90 14.05 -0.58 4.05
CA GLU A 90 14.94 -1.59 4.62
C GLU A 90 14.54 -1.94 6.06
N LEU A 91 14.24 -0.93 6.90
CA LEU A 91 13.75 -1.15 8.28
C LEU A 91 12.41 -1.91 8.29
N THR A 92 11.48 -1.49 7.45
CA THR A 92 10.17 -2.15 7.34
C THR A 92 10.30 -3.59 6.84
N LEU A 93 11.17 -3.82 5.87
CA LEU A 93 11.45 -5.15 5.31
C LEU A 93 12.09 -6.07 6.36
N LEU A 94 13.04 -5.55 7.13
CA LEU A 94 13.67 -6.30 8.22
C LEU A 94 12.63 -6.73 9.25
N SER A 95 11.79 -5.82 9.72
CA SER A 95 10.70 -6.13 10.64
C SER A 95 9.72 -7.17 10.05
N ALA A 96 9.36 -7.04 8.78
CA ALA A 96 8.50 -8.01 8.11
C ALA A 96 9.14 -9.41 7.99
N HIS A 97 10.44 -9.48 7.77
CA HIS A 97 11.15 -10.77 7.73
C HIS A 97 11.27 -11.45 9.09
N GLU A 98 11.38 -10.66 10.16
CA GLU A 98 11.46 -11.16 11.53
C GLU A 98 10.12 -11.62 12.08
N HIS A 99 9.06 -10.85 11.80
CA HIS A 99 7.73 -11.07 12.40
C HIS A 99 6.71 -11.68 11.43
N GLY A 100 7.03 -11.72 10.14
CA GLY A 100 6.17 -12.26 9.10
C GLY A 100 5.08 -11.29 8.64
N GLY A 101 4.02 -11.85 8.07
CA GLY A 101 2.91 -11.07 7.52
C GLY A 101 3.02 -10.82 6.02
N VAL A 102 1.97 -10.22 5.47
CA VAL A 102 1.92 -9.76 4.08
C VAL A 102 1.62 -8.27 4.07
N HIS A 103 2.48 -7.48 3.42
CA HIS A 103 2.40 -6.03 3.40
C HIS A 103 2.32 -5.54 1.96
N PHE A 104 1.29 -4.77 1.64
CA PHE A 104 1.04 -4.23 0.31
C PHE A 104 1.34 -2.74 0.26
N LEU A 105 2.15 -2.35 -0.70
CA LEU A 105 2.43 -0.95 -1.03
C LEU A 105 1.88 -0.68 -2.42
N LEU A 106 0.83 0.12 -2.51
CA LEU A 106 0.20 0.47 -3.79
C LEU A 106 0.96 1.63 -4.42
N VAL A 107 1.41 1.43 -5.65
CA VAL A 107 2.16 2.43 -6.42
C VAL A 107 1.46 2.71 -7.73
N VAL A 108 1.35 3.99 -8.08
CA VAL A 108 0.81 4.45 -9.37
C VAL A 108 1.97 4.66 -10.34
N PRO A 109 2.17 3.81 -11.36
CA PRO A 109 3.37 3.82 -12.20
C PRO A 109 3.59 5.15 -12.93
N GLY A 110 2.53 5.78 -13.43
CA GLY A 110 2.60 7.02 -14.21
C GLY A 110 3.04 8.27 -13.42
N LEU A 111 3.17 8.18 -12.09
CA LEU A 111 3.62 9.30 -11.23
C LEU A 111 5.13 9.32 -11.01
N HIS A 112 5.87 8.29 -11.40
CA HIS A 112 7.28 8.13 -11.06
C HIS A 112 8.12 7.74 -12.27
N ASP A 113 9.38 8.16 -12.26
CA ASP A 113 10.35 7.71 -13.27
C ASP A 113 10.68 6.22 -13.11
N SER A 114 11.22 5.64 -14.17
CA SER A 114 11.56 4.21 -14.21
C SER A 114 12.65 3.82 -13.22
N LYS A 115 13.56 4.73 -12.86
CA LYS A 115 14.61 4.49 -11.87
C LYS A 115 14.00 4.32 -10.48
N THR A 116 13.11 5.22 -10.08
CA THR A 116 12.39 5.16 -8.80
C THR A 116 11.58 3.86 -8.68
N LEU A 117 10.79 3.52 -9.71
CA LEU A 117 10.01 2.28 -9.71
C LEU A 117 10.87 1.03 -9.64
N THR A 118 11.98 1.01 -10.40
CA THR A 118 12.92 -0.13 -10.39
C THR A 118 13.58 -0.27 -9.02
N THR A 119 13.93 0.84 -8.39
CA THR A 119 14.56 0.83 -7.06
C THR A 119 13.59 0.27 -6.02
N VAL A 120 12.35 0.77 -5.96
CA VAL A 120 11.32 0.24 -5.04
C VAL A 120 11.06 -1.25 -5.31
N ALA A 121 10.92 -1.65 -6.57
CA ALA A 121 10.74 -3.04 -6.98
C ALA A 121 11.93 -3.94 -6.60
N HIS A 122 13.16 -3.39 -6.54
CA HIS A 122 14.34 -4.13 -6.11
C HIS A 122 14.23 -4.58 -4.65
N PHE A 123 13.77 -3.72 -3.77
CA PHE A 123 13.64 -4.03 -2.34
C PHE A 123 12.44 -4.94 -2.05
N ALA A 124 11.32 -4.79 -2.73
CA ALA A 124 10.13 -5.62 -2.53
C ALA A 124 10.40 -7.11 -2.75
N ASP A 125 9.79 -7.99 -1.95
CA ASP A 125 9.84 -9.45 -2.13
C ASP A 125 8.92 -9.90 -3.27
N GLY A 126 7.85 -9.17 -3.55
CA GLY A 126 6.93 -9.40 -4.64
C GLY A 126 6.60 -8.13 -5.41
N VAL A 127 6.38 -8.26 -6.71
CA VAL A 127 5.90 -7.19 -7.59
C VAL A 127 4.80 -7.74 -8.47
N LEU A 128 3.60 -7.19 -8.28
CA LEU A 128 2.40 -7.47 -9.06
C LEU A 128 2.04 -6.23 -9.86
N GLU A 129 1.80 -6.37 -11.14
CA GLU A 129 1.30 -5.32 -12.02
C GLU A 129 -0.13 -5.62 -12.43
N PHE A 130 -1.01 -4.67 -12.17
CA PHE A 130 -2.40 -4.70 -12.60
C PHE A 130 -2.56 -3.79 -13.81
N ASN A 131 -2.89 -4.36 -14.95
CA ASN A 131 -3.08 -3.63 -16.19
C ASN A 131 -4.52 -3.81 -16.66
N LEU A 132 -5.23 -2.71 -16.88
CA LEU A 132 -6.56 -2.72 -17.47
C LEU A 132 -6.45 -2.79 -19.01
N HIS A 133 -7.39 -3.47 -19.64
CA HIS A 133 -7.56 -3.44 -21.09
C HIS A 133 -8.51 -2.29 -21.45
N PRO A 134 -8.00 -1.17 -22.02
CA PRO A 134 -8.83 0.01 -22.30
C PRO A 134 -9.88 -0.24 -23.39
N GLU A 135 -9.72 -1.30 -24.20
CA GLU A 135 -10.63 -1.65 -25.29
C GLU A 135 -11.74 -2.64 -24.87
N SER A 136 -11.75 -3.07 -23.61
CA SER A 136 -12.78 -3.97 -23.10
C SER A 136 -13.99 -3.17 -22.64
N GLU A 137 -15.18 -3.50 -23.13
CA GLU A 137 -16.46 -2.95 -22.62
C GLU A 137 -16.72 -3.33 -21.16
N GLU A 138 -16.06 -4.37 -20.67
CA GLU A 138 -16.09 -4.80 -19.28
C GLU A 138 -14.79 -4.39 -18.58
N ALA A 139 -14.86 -4.07 -17.29
CA ALA A 139 -13.69 -3.74 -16.46
C ALA A 139 -12.80 -4.98 -16.25
N ALA A 140 -12.14 -5.39 -17.31
CA ALA A 140 -11.27 -6.56 -17.36
C ALA A 140 -9.81 -6.14 -17.51
N GLY A 141 -8.91 -6.95 -16.98
CA GLY A 141 -7.49 -6.69 -17.07
C GLY A 141 -6.65 -7.95 -16.90
N VAL A 142 -5.35 -7.73 -16.79
CA VAL A 142 -4.38 -8.81 -16.55
C VAL A 142 -3.46 -8.46 -15.39
N ILE A 143 -3.23 -9.43 -14.52
CA ILE A 143 -2.20 -9.37 -13.49
C ILE A 143 -0.95 -10.02 -14.05
N LYS A 144 0.16 -9.32 -13.94
CA LYS A 144 1.49 -9.83 -14.24
C LYS A 144 2.30 -9.94 -12.96
N VAL A 145 2.71 -11.14 -12.63
CA VAL A 145 3.68 -11.37 -11.56
C VAL A 145 5.08 -11.09 -12.12
N ARG A 146 5.68 -9.96 -11.76
CA ARG A 146 7.04 -9.61 -12.22
C ARG A 146 8.12 -10.23 -11.36
N LYS A 147 7.83 -10.42 -10.08
CA LYS A 147 8.78 -10.91 -9.09
C LYS A 147 8.03 -11.53 -7.93
N LEU A 148 8.47 -12.66 -7.47
CA LEU A 148 8.22 -13.23 -6.15
C LEU A 148 9.48 -13.94 -5.69
N ARG A 149 10.06 -13.49 -4.58
CA ARG A 149 11.24 -14.11 -4.01
C ARG A 149 10.89 -15.44 -3.34
N LYS A 150 11.81 -16.41 -3.44
CA LYS A 150 11.74 -17.70 -2.72
C LYS A 150 10.53 -18.59 -3.06
N VAL A 151 9.75 -18.26 -4.09
CA VAL A 151 8.61 -19.07 -4.52
C VAL A 151 8.55 -19.18 -6.04
N HIS A 152 8.08 -20.35 -6.51
CA HIS A 152 7.73 -20.50 -7.91
C HIS A 152 6.42 -19.74 -8.18
N HIS A 153 6.36 -19.01 -9.28
CA HIS A 153 5.18 -18.26 -9.67
C HIS A 153 4.87 -18.40 -11.16
N ALA A 154 3.63 -18.11 -11.52
CA ALA A 154 3.18 -18.14 -12.90
C ALA A 154 3.88 -17.05 -13.71
N LEU A 155 4.49 -17.43 -14.84
CA LEU A 155 5.07 -16.48 -15.81
C LEU A 155 4.03 -15.97 -16.81
N ARG A 156 2.85 -16.59 -16.85
CA ARG A 156 1.73 -16.19 -17.73
C ARG A 156 0.97 -15.01 -17.13
N LEU A 157 0.33 -14.23 -18.00
CA LEU A 157 -0.64 -13.23 -17.60
C LEU A 157 -1.88 -13.90 -17.00
N ILE A 158 -2.37 -13.38 -15.89
CA ILE A 158 -3.55 -13.88 -15.18
C ILE A 158 -4.70 -12.91 -15.46
N PRO A 159 -5.74 -13.30 -16.20
CA PRO A 159 -6.87 -12.42 -16.44
C PRO A 159 -7.66 -12.20 -15.15
N TYR A 160 -8.19 -10.99 -14.98
CA TYR A 160 -9.12 -10.65 -13.89
C TYR A 160 -10.24 -9.74 -14.41
N ARG A 161 -11.34 -9.72 -13.69
CA ARG A 161 -12.44 -8.79 -13.86
C ARG A 161 -12.77 -8.13 -12.54
N ILE A 162 -13.22 -6.89 -12.60
CA ILE A 162 -13.87 -6.22 -11.48
C ILE A 162 -15.36 -6.39 -11.66
N THR A 163 -16.02 -6.99 -10.69
CA THR A 163 -17.45 -7.23 -10.67
C THR A 163 -18.12 -6.37 -9.60
N ASP A 164 -19.47 -6.42 -9.53
CA ASP A 164 -20.23 -5.73 -8.47
C ASP A 164 -19.96 -6.34 -7.07
N GLU A 165 -19.32 -7.50 -7.02
CA GLU A 165 -18.91 -8.17 -5.77
C GLU A 165 -17.40 -7.97 -5.47
N GLY A 166 -16.68 -7.26 -6.34
CA GLY A 166 -15.24 -6.99 -6.24
C GLY A 166 -14.36 -7.87 -7.12
#